data_8bee04edbb471197eff7030e95240c0b
#
_entry.id   8bee04edbb471197eff7030e95240c0b
#
_cell.length_a   1.000
_cell.length_b   1.000
_cell.length_c   1.000
_cell.angle_alpha   90.00
_cell.angle_beta   90.00
_cell.angle_gamma   90.00
#
_symmetry.space_group_name_H-M   'P 1'
#
loop_
_entity.id
_entity.type
_entity.pdbx_description
1 polymer ?
#
loop_
_entity_poly.entity_id
_entity_poly.type
_entity_poly.pdbx_seq_one_letter_code
_entity_poly.pdbx_strand_id
1 'polypeptide(L)'
;MDSRLRGNDEAILLAEGQKSAVTEYYLNNGEWPKDNGSAGVASASEIKGKYVKEVKVENGVVTATMASSNVNKEIKDKKLSLWARREAGSVKWFCGQPVKRDDKDNDTVADAAGKDKIDTKHLPSTCRDKSSAVCTKHHAPISNTSKKSAVAGYCPNHGKWPENNTSAGVASPPAEIKGKYVKEVEVKNGVVTAKMKSDGVNKEIQGKRLSLWAKRENGSVKWFCGQPVKRTKDDNDAVDADTADDTKKINTKHLPSTCRDTSSAGT
;
A
#
# COMPACT_ATOMS: atom_id res chain seq x y z
N MET A 1 26.50 -8.49 -16.21
CA MET A 1 25.33 -8.60 -15.32
C MET A 1 25.77 -8.26 -13.92
N ASP A 2 25.18 -7.26 -13.27
CA ASP A 2 25.63 -6.72 -11.98
C ASP A 2 25.46 -7.78 -10.87
N SER A 3 26.49 -8.02 -10.06
CA SER A 3 26.47 -8.98 -8.93
C SER A 3 25.43 -8.63 -7.85
N ARG A 4 24.98 -7.36 -7.81
CA ARG A 4 23.90 -6.89 -6.93
C ARG A 4 22.56 -7.51 -7.29
N LEU A 5 22.21 -7.54 -8.57
CA LEU A 5 20.97 -8.13 -9.07
C LEU A 5 20.92 -9.62 -8.77
N ARG A 6 22.01 -10.35 -9.06
CA ARG A 6 22.05 -11.80 -8.82
C ARG A 6 21.90 -12.19 -7.36
N GLY A 7 22.51 -11.43 -6.43
CA GLY A 7 22.38 -11.71 -5.00
C GLY A 7 20.96 -11.52 -4.49
N ASN A 8 20.31 -10.45 -4.90
CA ASN A 8 18.93 -10.18 -4.49
C ASN A 8 17.94 -11.18 -5.10
N ASP A 9 18.12 -11.55 -6.37
CA ASP A 9 17.27 -12.53 -7.05
C ASP A 9 17.38 -13.91 -6.36
N GLU A 10 18.61 -14.34 -6.00
CA GLU A 10 18.79 -15.57 -5.25
C GLU A 10 18.15 -15.52 -3.86
N ALA A 11 18.30 -14.41 -3.15
CA ALA A 11 17.72 -14.23 -1.82
C ALA A 11 16.19 -14.27 -1.86
N ILE A 12 15.58 -13.61 -2.85
CA ILE A 12 14.14 -13.63 -3.07
C ILE A 12 13.70 -15.06 -3.42
N LEU A 13 14.37 -15.73 -4.34
CA LEU A 13 14.04 -17.10 -4.77
C LEU A 13 14.09 -18.09 -3.60
N LEU A 14 15.13 -18.05 -2.78
CA LEU A 14 15.26 -18.92 -1.61
C LEU A 14 14.19 -18.62 -0.55
N ALA A 15 13.87 -17.35 -0.33
CA ALA A 15 12.81 -16.98 0.57
C ALA A 15 11.41 -17.35 0.02
N GLU A 16 11.20 -17.24 -1.29
CA GLU A 16 9.95 -17.66 -1.95
C GLU A 16 9.71 -19.17 -1.83
N GLY A 17 10.77 -19.96 -1.85
CA GLY A 17 10.68 -21.40 -1.63
C GLY A 17 10.04 -21.79 -0.29
N GLN A 18 10.02 -20.89 0.69
CA GLN A 18 9.43 -21.14 2.02
C GLN A 18 7.94 -20.76 2.10
N LYS A 19 7.41 -20.03 1.11
CA LYS A 19 6.03 -19.52 1.13
C LYS A 19 4.99 -20.62 1.29
N SER A 20 5.14 -21.73 0.57
CA SER A 20 4.18 -22.85 0.61
C SER A 20 4.09 -23.45 2.00
N ALA A 21 5.22 -23.76 2.61
CA ALA A 21 5.29 -24.35 3.94
C ALA A 21 4.70 -23.41 5.02
N VAL A 22 5.03 -22.13 4.98
CA VAL A 22 4.47 -21.11 5.89
C VAL A 22 2.95 -20.96 5.70
N THR A 23 2.49 -20.96 4.45
CA THR A 23 1.04 -20.88 4.15
C THR A 23 0.30 -22.12 4.61
N GLU A 24 0.85 -23.31 4.33
CA GLU A 24 0.25 -24.59 4.72
C GLU A 24 0.15 -24.71 6.25
N TYR A 25 1.22 -24.36 6.97
CA TYR A 25 1.19 -24.33 8.42
C TYR A 25 0.06 -23.43 8.95
N TYR A 26 -0.05 -22.22 8.39
CA TYR A 26 -1.11 -21.29 8.77
C TYR A 26 -2.52 -21.86 8.50
N LEU A 27 -2.74 -22.45 7.33
CA LEU A 27 -4.04 -23.01 6.96
C LEU A 27 -4.47 -24.16 7.89
N ASN A 28 -3.49 -24.93 8.39
CA ASN A 28 -3.75 -26.06 9.27
C ASN A 28 -3.87 -25.68 10.76
N ASN A 29 -3.16 -24.63 11.21
CA ASN A 29 -3.06 -24.29 12.63
C ASN A 29 -3.78 -22.97 12.98
N GLY A 30 -4.15 -22.13 12.00
CA GLY A 30 -4.79 -20.83 12.24
C GLY A 30 -3.83 -19.73 12.73
N GLU A 31 -2.55 -20.04 12.90
CA GLU A 31 -1.50 -19.14 13.36
C GLU A 31 -0.25 -19.24 12.46
N TRP A 32 0.60 -18.23 12.47
CA TRP A 32 1.85 -18.25 11.70
C TRP A 32 2.91 -19.14 12.34
N PRO A 33 3.75 -19.86 11.54
CA PRO A 33 4.81 -20.69 12.11
C PRO A 33 5.83 -19.83 12.84
N LYS A 34 6.18 -20.25 14.07
CA LYS A 34 7.09 -19.53 14.94
C LYS A 34 8.52 -19.48 14.40
N ASP A 35 8.96 -20.57 13.78
CA ASP A 35 10.33 -20.76 13.27
C ASP A 35 10.37 -21.72 12.08
N ASN A 36 11.58 -21.99 11.55
CA ASN A 36 11.79 -22.93 10.44
C ASN A 36 11.27 -24.32 10.76
N GLY A 37 11.54 -24.82 11.98
CA GLY A 37 11.11 -26.15 12.40
C GLY A 37 9.59 -26.29 12.44
N SER A 38 8.89 -25.31 13.01
CA SER A 38 7.42 -25.25 12.99
C SER A 38 6.87 -25.21 11.56
N ALA A 39 7.50 -24.45 10.68
CA ALA A 39 7.12 -24.40 9.27
C ALA A 39 7.41 -25.71 8.50
N GLY A 40 8.11 -26.67 9.10
CA GLY A 40 8.50 -27.91 8.43
C GLY A 40 9.58 -27.74 7.35
N VAL A 41 10.41 -26.69 7.45
CA VAL A 41 11.50 -26.41 6.51
C VAL A 41 12.85 -26.60 7.17
N ALA A 42 13.92 -26.71 6.36
CA ALA A 42 15.29 -26.88 6.85
C ALA A 42 15.69 -25.73 7.79
N SER A 43 16.67 -25.98 8.67
CA SER A 43 17.17 -24.94 9.57
C SER A 43 17.70 -23.73 8.79
N ALA A 44 17.65 -22.54 9.40
CA ALA A 44 17.96 -21.29 8.70
C ALA A 44 19.34 -21.32 7.99
N SER A 45 20.35 -21.89 8.64
CA SER A 45 21.73 -21.99 8.11
C SER A 45 21.90 -23.05 7.01
N GLU A 46 20.95 -23.97 6.86
CA GLU A 46 20.93 -24.96 5.80
C GLU A 46 20.30 -24.42 4.51
N ILE A 47 19.39 -23.43 4.65
CA ILE A 47 18.82 -22.74 3.49
C ILE A 47 19.77 -21.61 3.07
N LYS A 48 20.75 -21.95 2.27
CA LYS A 48 21.82 -21.05 1.83
C LYS A 48 22.10 -21.19 0.33
N GLY A 49 22.74 -20.19 -0.23
CA GLY A 49 23.14 -20.15 -1.62
C GLY A 49 24.52 -19.55 -1.82
N LYS A 50 24.85 -19.21 -3.04
CA LYS A 50 26.12 -18.57 -3.39
C LYS A 50 26.24 -17.18 -2.78
N TYR A 51 25.13 -16.45 -2.74
CA TYR A 51 25.05 -15.05 -2.30
C TYR A 51 24.20 -14.88 -1.02
N VAL A 52 23.61 -15.97 -0.52
CA VAL A 52 22.73 -15.98 0.66
C VAL A 52 23.36 -16.84 1.74
N LYS A 53 23.50 -16.27 2.92
CA LYS A 53 24.05 -16.92 4.12
C LYS A 53 23.04 -17.84 4.78
N GLU A 54 21.78 -17.37 4.90
CA GLU A 54 20.71 -18.08 5.59
C GLU A 54 19.35 -17.56 5.21
N VAL A 55 18.30 -18.38 5.41
CA VAL A 55 16.90 -17.96 5.33
C VAL A 55 16.18 -18.40 6.59
N LYS A 56 15.69 -17.43 7.38
CA LYS A 56 15.01 -17.64 8.66
C LYS A 56 13.51 -17.38 8.54
N VAL A 57 12.72 -18.29 9.06
CA VAL A 57 11.27 -18.07 9.32
C VAL A 57 11.11 -17.65 10.78
N GLU A 58 10.33 -16.60 11.04
CA GLU A 58 10.00 -16.12 12.37
C GLU A 58 8.60 -15.49 12.38
N ASN A 59 7.67 -16.10 13.10
CA ASN A 59 6.26 -15.69 13.15
C ASN A 59 5.66 -15.46 11.75
N GLY A 60 5.94 -16.37 10.79
CA GLY A 60 5.45 -16.27 9.41
C GLY A 60 6.10 -15.17 8.56
N VAL A 61 7.19 -14.56 9.04
CA VAL A 61 8.07 -13.69 8.25
C VAL A 61 9.28 -14.51 7.80
N VAL A 62 9.57 -14.49 6.50
CA VAL A 62 10.71 -15.18 5.90
C VAL A 62 11.79 -14.15 5.60
N THR A 63 12.91 -14.21 6.30
CA THR A 63 14.01 -13.25 6.16
C THR A 63 15.24 -13.92 5.58
N ALA A 64 15.71 -13.45 4.43
CA ALA A 64 16.97 -13.85 3.83
C ALA A 64 18.08 -12.87 4.22
N THR A 65 19.22 -13.42 4.67
CA THR A 65 20.46 -12.69 5.00
C THR A 65 21.47 -12.92 3.90
N MET A 66 21.99 -11.83 3.33
CA MET A 66 23.02 -11.88 2.30
C MET A 66 24.36 -12.41 2.87
N ALA A 67 25.16 -13.04 2.02
CA ALA A 67 26.48 -13.54 2.42
C ALA A 67 27.44 -12.39 2.78
N SER A 68 28.45 -12.72 3.61
CA SER A 68 29.52 -11.81 4.01
C SER A 68 30.65 -11.72 2.96
N SER A 69 30.65 -12.58 1.95
CA SER A 69 31.65 -12.64 0.87
C SER A 69 30.97 -12.90 -0.47
N ASN A 70 31.67 -12.62 -1.55
CA ASN A 70 31.19 -12.82 -2.94
C ASN A 70 29.96 -11.99 -3.35
N VAL A 71 29.55 -11.04 -2.52
CA VAL A 71 28.46 -10.10 -2.79
C VAL A 71 28.99 -8.67 -2.85
N ASN A 72 28.22 -7.78 -3.48
CA ASN A 72 28.57 -6.37 -3.50
C ASN A 72 28.58 -5.80 -2.08
N LYS A 73 29.54 -4.91 -1.78
CA LYS A 73 29.74 -4.27 -0.46
C LYS A 73 28.47 -3.61 0.10
N GLU A 74 27.61 -3.08 -0.78
CA GLU A 74 26.37 -2.37 -0.39
C GLU A 74 25.27 -3.31 0.10
N ILE A 75 25.32 -4.61 -0.27
CA ILE A 75 24.33 -5.61 0.15
C ILE A 75 24.92 -6.68 1.08
N LYS A 76 26.21 -6.61 1.36
CA LYS A 76 26.92 -7.52 2.27
C LYS A 76 26.26 -7.52 3.66
N ASP A 77 25.94 -8.71 4.18
CA ASP A 77 25.27 -8.92 5.48
C ASP A 77 23.91 -8.21 5.61
N LYS A 78 23.37 -7.70 4.50
CA LYS A 78 22.05 -7.06 4.49
C LYS A 78 20.94 -8.09 4.42
N LYS A 79 19.76 -7.69 4.85
CA LYS A 79 18.57 -8.53 4.94
C LYS A 79 17.43 -7.97 4.09
N LEU A 80 16.62 -8.88 3.57
CA LEU A 80 15.30 -8.60 3.00
C LEU A 80 14.29 -9.58 3.61
N SER A 81 13.01 -9.24 3.60
CA SER A 81 11.96 -10.11 4.13
C SER A 81 10.81 -10.28 3.14
N LEU A 82 10.25 -11.49 3.17
CA LEU A 82 8.91 -11.77 2.66
C LEU A 82 8.00 -12.03 3.85
N TRP A 83 6.79 -11.51 3.81
CA TRP A 83 5.81 -11.73 4.86
C TRP A 83 4.41 -11.93 4.30
N ALA A 84 3.65 -12.73 4.99
CA ALA A 84 2.28 -13.05 4.62
C ALA A 84 1.28 -12.27 5.47
N ARG A 85 0.11 -12.01 4.91
CA ARG A 85 -1.08 -11.53 5.62
C ARG A 85 -2.30 -12.33 5.22
N ARG A 86 -3.22 -12.48 6.15
CA ARG A 86 -4.54 -13.07 5.89
C ARG A 86 -5.38 -12.15 5.03
N GLU A 87 -6.00 -12.70 4.02
CA GLU A 87 -7.08 -12.07 3.28
C GLU A 87 -8.27 -13.04 3.25
N ALA A 88 -9.51 -12.53 3.07
CA ALA A 88 -10.72 -13.35 3.11
C ALA A 88 -10.59 -14.58 2.18
N GLY A 89 -10.29 -15.75 2.79
CA GLY A 89 -10.13 -17.04 2.10
C GLY A 89 -8.77 -17.28 1.42
N SER A 90 -7.77 -16.39 1.59
CA SER A 90 -6.45 -16.53 0.98
C SER A 90 -5.32 -15.95 1.84
N VAL A 91 -4.09 -16.19 1.44
CA VAL A 91 -2.89 -15.61 2.05
C VAL A 91 -2.18 -14.77 0.99
N LYS A 92 -1.94 -13.51 1.31
CA LYS A 92 -1.20 -12.60 0.46
C LYS A 92 0.22 -12.41 0.94
N TRP A 93 1.17 -12.42 0.00
CA TRP A 93 2.58 -12.25 0.26
C TRP A 93 3.10 -10.88 -0.19
N PHE A 94 4.00 -10.34 0.60
CA PHE A 94 4.70 -9.07 0.39
C PHE A 94 6.20 -9.32 0.41
N CYS A 95 6.96 -8.45 -0.24
CA CYS A 95 8.41 -8.53 -0.30
C CYS A 95 9.04 -7.13 -0.18
N GLY A 96 10.01 -6.98 0.72
CA GLY A 96 10.64 -5.68 0.92
C GLY A 96 11.80 -5.68 1.90
N GLN A 97 12.01 -4.53 2.52
CA GLN A 97 12.99 -4.38 3.60
C GLN A 97 12.61 -5.28 4.79
N PRO A 98 13.58 -5.62 5.66
CA PRO A 98 13.31 -6.48 6.80
C PRO A 98 12.18 -5.98 7.68
N VAL A 99 11.26 -6.87 7.98
CA VAL A 99 10.15 -6.66 8.91
C VAL A 99 10.20 -7.71 10.02
N LYS A 100 9.51 -7.42 11.13
CA LYS A 100 9.26 -8.36 12.22
C LYS A 100 7.76 -8.44 12.50
N ARG A 101 7.31 -9.60 12.94
CA ARG A 101 5.98 -9.82 13.52
C ARG A 101 6.18 -10.23 14.97
N ASP A 102 5.66 -9.44 15.88
CA ASP A 102 5.87 -9.68 17.31
C ASP A 102 4.95 -10.80 17.84
N ASP A 103 3.79 -10.99 17.19
CA ASP A 103 2.80 -11.99 17.59
C ASP A 103 2.39 -12.84 16.38
N LYS A 104 2.54 -14.18 16.50
CA LYS A 104 2.16 -15.18 15.50
C LYS A 104 0.65 -15.19 15.17
N ASP A 105 -0.17 -14.72 16.09
CA ASP A 105 -1.63 -14.64 15.93
C ASP A 105 -2.09 -13.38 15.21
N ASN A 106 -1.16 -12.47 14.90
CA ASN A 106 -1.43 -11.18 14.30
C ASN A 106 -0.86 -11.10 12.86
N ASP A 107 -1.51 -10.35 12.00
CA ASP A 107 -1.02 -10.07 10.64
C ASP A 107 -0.15 -8.82 10.55
N THR A 108 -0.12 -8.03 11.61
CA THR A 108 0.65 -6.79 11.64
C THR A 108 2.15 -7.09 11.67
N VAL A 109 2.89 -6.45 10.80
CA VAL A 109 4.34 -6.44 10.81
C VAL A 109 4.85 -5.01 10.98
N ALA A 110 5.94 -4.86 11.71
CA ALA A 110 6.66 -3.60 11.87
C ALA A 110 8.02 -3.66 11.15
N ASP A 111 8.59 -2.52 10.83
CA ASP A 111 9.97 -2.49 10.31
C ASP A 111 10.93 -3.08 11.35
N ALA A 112 11.75 -4.03 10.93
CA ALA A 112 12.79 -4.55 11.82
C ALA A 112 13.78 -3.44 12.17
N ALA A 113 14.15 -3.35 13.45
CA ALA A 113 15.21 -2.45 13.87
C ALA A 113 16.58 -2.98 13.42
N GLY A 114 17.50 -2.10 13.04
CA GLY A 114 18.88 -2.49 12.74
C GLY A 114 19.48 -1.77 11.52
N LYS A 115 20.82 -1.82 11.45
CA LYS A 115 21.61 -1.24 10.34
C LYS A 115 21.81 -2.23 9.18
N ASP A 116 21.29 -3.45 9.30
CA ASP A 116 21.40 -4.56 8.36
C ASP A 116 20.28 -4.61 7.33
N LYS A 117 19.46 -3.57 7.26
CA LYS A 117 18.45 -3.42 6.21
C LYS A 117 19.11 -3.22 4.85
N ILE A 118 18.63 -3.95 3.84
CA ILE A 118 18.97 -3.67 2.46
C ILE A 118 18.35 -2.33 2.04
N ASP A 119 19.11 -1.51 1.32
CA ASP A 119 18.56 -0.26 0.79
C ASP A 119 17.56 -0.58 -0.34
N THR A 120 16.41 0.09 -0.36
CA THR A 120 15.34 -0.12 -1.35
C THR A 120 15.81 0.09 -2.79
N LYS A 121 16.82 0.93 -3.03
CA LYS A 121 17.42 1.12 -4.36
C LYS A 121 18.01 -0.17 -4.94
N HIS A 122 18.43 -1.11 -4.06
CA HIS A 122 19.00 -2.40 -4.44
C HIS A 122 17.96 -3.49 -4.63
N LEU A 123 16.73 -3.29 -4.17
CA LEU A 123 15.64 -4.25 -4.35
C LEU A 123 15.00 -4.10 -5.74
N PRO A 124 14.61 -5.20 -6.40
CA PRO A 124 13.80 -5.12 -7.61
C PRO A 124 12.46 -4.42 -7.31
N SER A 125 11.85 -3.83 -8.34
CA SER A 125 10.59 -3.07 -8.19
C SER A 125 9.45 -3.90 -7.59
N THR A 126 9.47 -5.21 -7.82
CA THR A 126 8.50 -6.18 -7.30
C THR A 126 8.71 -6.53 -5.82
N CYS A 127 9.82 -6.08 -5.20
CA CYS A 127 10.17 -6.37 -3.82
C CYS A 127 10.50 -5.07 -3.05
N ARG A 128 9.56 -4.12 -3.05
CA ARG A 128 9.69 -2.82 -2.34
C ARG A 128 8.47 -2.51 -1.48
N ASP A 129 7.76 -3.53 -1.03
CA ASP A 129 6.63 -3.36 -0.13
C ASP A 129 7.12 -2.85 1.24
N LYS A 130 6.29 -2.02 1.88
CA LYS A 130 6.55 -1.54 3.25
C LYS A 130 5.80 -2.38 4.27
N SER A 131 6.30 -2.43 5.50
CA SER A 131 5.66 -3.13 6.64
C SER A 131 4.20 -2.69 6.84
N SER A 132 3.92 -1.40 6.61
CA SER A 132 2.59 -0.80 6.68
C SER A 132 1.75 -0.98 5.41
N ALA A 133 2.24 -1.72 4.39
CA ALA A 133 1.53 -1.89 3.12
C ALA A 133 0.21 -2.65 3.33
N VAL A 134 -0.86 -1.91 3.47
CA VAL A 134 -2.25 -2.41 3.50
C VAL A 134 -2.89 -2.26 2.13
N CYS A 135 -2.27 -1.45 1.26
CA CYS A 135 -2.73 -1.20 -0.10
C CYS A 135 -1.89 -2.03 -1.07
N THR A 136 -2.53 -2.85 -1.85
CA THR A 136 -1.85 -3.73 -2.81
C THR A 136 -1.52 -3.02 -4.11
N LYS A 137 -0.29 -3.23 -4.59
CA LYS A 137 0.09 -2.84 -5.95
C LYS A 137 -0.62 -3.76 -6.95
N HIS A 138 -1.64 -3.28 -7.63
CA HIS A 138 -1.90 -3.75 -8.98
C HIS A 138 -1.21 -2.79 -9.96
N HIS A 139 -0.30 -3.33 -10.76
CA HIS A 139 0.20 -2.66 -11.96
C HIS A 139 -0.98 -2.46 -12.91
N ALA A 140 -1.63 -1.29 -12.80
CA ALA A 140 -2.26 -0.73 -13.97
C ALA A 140 -1.19 0.08 -14.69
N PRO A 141 -1.03 -0.04 -16.01
CA PRO A 141 -0.10 0.79 -16.74
C PRO A 141 -0.45 2.25 -16.50
N ILE A 142 0.55 3.05 -16.18
CA ILE A 142 0.44 4.49 -15.96
C ILE A 142 0.04 5.09 -17.29
N SER A 143 -1.23 5.20 -17.55
CA SER A 143 -1.81 6.03 -18.59
C SER A 143 -2.48 7.20 -17.89
N ASN A 144 -1.76 8.27 -17.92
CA ASN A 144 -2.12 9.68 -17.90
C ASN A 144 -3.34 10.17 -17.09
N THR A 145 -3.02 10.97 -16.03
CA THR A 145 -3.76 12.17 -15.62
C THR A 145 -5.15 11.99 -15.02
N SER A 146 -5.27 11.25 -13.92
CA SER A 146 -6.36 11.54 -13.00
C SER A 146 -5.84 11.61 -11.57
N LYS A 147 -6.38 12.54 -10.77
CA LYS A 147 -6.09 12.67 -9.33
C LYS A 147 -6.36 11.37 -8.59
N LYS A 148 -7.25 10.52 -9.12
CA LYS A 148 -7.48 9.14 -8.69
C LYS A 148 -6.20 8.31 -8.70
N SER A 149 -5.44 8.35 -9.82
CA SER A 149 -4.18 7.60 -9.94
C SER A 149 -3.11 8.08 -8.97
N ALA A 150 -3.00 9.39 -8.73
CA ALA A 150 -2.05 9.95 -7.79
C ALA A 150 -2.36 9.51 -6.34
N VAL A 151 -3.61 9.62 -5.92
CA VAL A 151 -4.06 9.19 -4.59
C VAL A 151 -3.95 7.67 -4.42
N ALA A 152 -4.38 6.88 -5.42
CA ALA A 152 -4.27 5.43 -5.39
C ALA A 152 -2.81 4.95 -5.40
N GLY A 153 -1.93 5.64 -6.13
CA GLY A 153 -0.50 5.34 -6.19
C GLY A 153 0.26 5.68 -4.91
N TYR A 154 -0.21 6.65 -4.14
CA TYR A 154 0.40 7.02 -2.86
C TYR A 154 0.25 5.91 -1.81
N CYS A 155 -0.95 5.34 -1.69
CA CYS A 155 -1.28 4.33 -0.69
C CYS A 155 -0.37 3.08 -0.73
N PRO A 156 -0.08 2.44 -1.88
CA PRO A 156 0.83 1.29 -1.94
C PRO A 156 2.26 1.60 -1.48
N ASN A 157 2.69 2.86 -1.62
CA ASN A 157 4.05 3.26 -1.27
C ASN A 157 4.19 3.72 0.19
N HIS A 158 3.10 4.17 0.82
CA HIS A 158 3.13 4.80 2.14
C HIS A 158 2.28 4.08 3.19
N GLY A 159 1.44 3.11 2.78
CA GLY A 159 0.54 2.36 3.67
C GLY A 159 -0.66 3.14 4.18
N LYS A 160 -0.77 4.42 3.85
CA LYS A 160 -1.82 5.35 4.26
C LYS A 160 -2.24 6.23 3.08
N TRP A 161 -3.36 6.89 3.19
CA TRP A 161 -3.83 7.85 2.20
C TRP A 161 -3.02 9.15 2.24
N PRO A 162 -2.86 9.87 1.11
CA PRO A 162 -2.14 11.15 1.11
C PRO A 162 -2.90 12.19 1.93
N GLU A 163 -2.20 12.86 2.83
CA GLU A 163 -2.78 13.88 3.72
C GLU A 163 -3.26 15.12 2.98
N ASN A 164 -2.56 15.50 1.90
CA ASN A 164 -2.81 16.72 1.13
C ASN A 164 -2.36 16.60 -0.33
N ASN A 165 -2.52 17.66 -1.12
CA ASN A 165 -2.11 17.73 -2.52
C ASN A 165 -0.63 17.41 -2.72
N THR A 166 0.25 17.98 -1.89
CA THR A 166 1.70 17.77 -1.98
C THR A 166 2.06 16.30 -1.76
N SER A 167 1.51 15.69 -0.71
CA SER A 167 1.71 14.26 -0.42
C SER A 167 1.19 13.38 -1.56
N ALA A 168 0.08 13.76 -2.18
CA ALA A 168 -0.47 13.04 -3.34
C ALA A 168 0.37 13.22 -4.62
N GLY A 169 1.38 14.10 -4.62
CA GLY A 169 2.17 14.41 -5.81
C GLY A 169 1.38 15.17 -6.88
N VAL A 170 0.37 15.95 -6.48
CA VAL A 170 -0.39 16.81 -7.39
C VAL A 170 -0.13 18.29 -7.08
N ALA A 171 -0.52 19.17 -8.01
CA ALA A 171 -0.26 20.61 -7.86
C ALA A 171 -0.83 21.16 -6.52
N SER A 172 -0.05 21.99 -5.87
CA SER A 172 -0.35 22.62 -4.58
C SER A 172 0.10 24.09 -4.62
N PRO A 173 -0.73 25.01 -4.13
CA PRO A 173 -2.00 24.82 -3.39
C PRO A 173 -3.16 24.29 -4.26
N PRO A 174 -4.30 23.88 -3.65
CA PRO A 174 -5.46 23.34 -4.37
C PRO A 174 -5.97 24.21 -5.53
N ALA A 175 -5.83 25.53 -5.41
CA ALA A 175 -6.20 26.51 -6.42
C ALA A 175 -5.38 26.43 -7.73
N GLU A 176 -4.25 25.75 -7.71
CA GLU A 176 -3.45 25.46 -8.92
C GLU A 176 -4.15 24.44 -9.83
N ILE A 177 -5.03 23.59 -9.24
CA ILE A 177 -5.80 22.61 -9.98
C ILE A 177 -7.16 23.19 -10.33
N LYS A 178 -7.26 23.83 -11.48
CA LYS A 178 -8.48 24.47 -11.99
C LYS A 178 -8.83 23.96 -13.39
N GLY A 179 -10.09 24.07 -13.72
CA GLY A 179 -10.61 23.70 -15.04
C GLY A 179 -11.65 24.69 -15.55
N LYS A 180 -12.29 24.37 -16.67
CA LYS A 180 -13.33 25.24 -17.27
C LYS A 180 -14.42 25.57 -16.25
N TYR A 181 -14.89 24.58 -15.48
CA TYR A 181 -15.99 24.71 -14.53
C TYR A 181 -15.57 24.49 -13.05
N VAL A 182 -14.32 24.04 -12.83
CA VAL A 182 -13.78 23.75 -11.51
C VAL A 182 -12.87 24.89 -11.07
N LYS A 183 -13.10 25.39 -9.86
CA LYS A 183 -12.32 26.46 -9.22
C LYS A 183 -11.03 25.92 -8.62
N GLU A 184 -11.14 24.80 -7.90
CA GLU A 184 -10.02 24.19 -7.16
C GLU A 184 -10.28 22.70 -6.92
N VAL A 185 -9.21 21.92 -6.72
CA VAL A 185 -9.29 20.52 -6.30
C VAL A 185 -8.37 20.31 -5.12
N GLU A 186 -8.92 19.86 -4.02
CA GLU A 186 -8.22 19.57 -2.76
C GLU A 186 -8.14 18.06 -2.54
N VAL A 187 -6.97 17.58 -2.13
CA VAL A 187 -6.77 16.24 -1.57
C VAL A 187 -6.62 16.39 -0.07
N LYS A 188 -7.41 15.64 0.70
CA LYS A 188 -7.30 15.57 2.16
C LYS A 188 -7.57 14.15 2.66
N ASN A 189 -6.58 13.54 3.29
CA ASN A 189 -6.63 12.14 3.76
C ASN A 189 -7.21 11.18 2.69
N GLY A 190 -6.74 11.31 1.44
CA GLY A 190 -7.17 10.46 0.33
C GLY A 190 -8.59 10.73 -0.20
N VAL A 191 -9.26 11.78 0.27
CA VAL A 191 -10.50 12.30 -0.33
C VAL A 191 -10.13 13.42 -1.28
N VAL A 192 -10.62 13.34 -2.51
CA VAL A 192 -10.42 14.35 -3.57
C VAL A 192 -11.70 15.17 -3.67
N THR A 193 -11.67 16.42 -3.26
CA THR A 193 -12.84 17.32 -3.29
C THR A 193 -12.66 18.39 -4.38
N ALA A 194 -13.58 18.42 -5.32
CA ALA A 194 -13.66 19.45 -6.34
C ALA A 194 -14.69 20.51 -5.97
N LYS A 195 -14.30 21.79 -6.10
CA LYS A 195 -15.19 22.94 -5.90
C LYS A 195 -15.50 23.59 -7.23
N MET A 196 -16.76 23.81 -7.49
CA MET A 196 -17.22 24.46 -8.71
C MET A 196 -16.94 25.97 -8.66
N LYS A 197 -16.79 26.60 -9.84
CA LYS A 197 -16.69 28.06 -9.95
C LYS A 197 -17.98 28.76 -9.51
N SER A 198 -17.88 30.03 -9.18
CA SER A 198 -19.01 30.87 -8.87
C SER A 198 -19.62 31.53 -10.11
N ASP A 199 -18.94 31.45 -11.25
CA ASP A 199 -19.32 32.02 -12.53
C ASP A 199 -19.15 30.99 -13.65
N GLY A 200 -19.83 31.19 -14.76
CA GLY A 200 -19.75 30.33 -15.94
C GLY A 200 -20.30 28.91 -15.74
N VAL A 201 -21.00 28.66 -14.64
CA VAL A 201 -21.67 27.37 -14.31
C VAL A 201 -23.12 27.59 -13.93
N ASN A 202 -23.94 26.54 -14.00
CA ASN A 202 -25.34 26.60 -13.60
C ASN A 202 -25.48 27.14 -12.17
N LYS A 203 -26.42 28.04 -11.92
CA LYS A 203 -26.66 28.70 -10.61
C LYS A 203 -26.81 27.70 -9.46
N GLU A 204 -27.41 26.54 -9.71
CA GLU A 204 -27.64 25.50 -8.67
C GLU A 204 -26.37 24.79 -8.22
N ILE A 205 -25.28 24.87 -9.00
CA ILE A 205 -23.98 24.22 -8.67
C ILE A 205 -22.86 25.25 -8.39
N GLN A 206 -23.12 26.52 -8.46
CA GLN A 206 -22.15 27.59 -8.18
C GLN A 206 -21.55 27.44 -6.77
N GLY A 207 -20.21 27.39 -6.68
CA GLY A 207 -19.48 27.24 -5.43
C GLY A 207 -19.71 25.94 -4.71
N LYS A 208 -20.52 25.01 -5.27
CA LYS A 208 -20.81 23.72 -4.67
C LYS A 208 -19.62 22.76 -4.79
N ARG A 209 -19.63 21.75 -3.94
CA ARG A 209 -18.56 20.74 -3.86
C ARG A 209 -19.09 19.34 -4.12
N LEU A 210 -18.24 18.49 -4.70
CA LEU A 210 -18.41 17.04 -4.80
C LEU A 210 -17.10 16.37 -4.38
N SER A 211 -17.17 15.13 -3.94
CA SER A 211 -15.98 14.37 -3.56
C SER A 211 -15.88 13.03 -4.30
N LEU A 212 -14.63 12.65 -4.55
CA LEU A 212 -14.26 11.30 -4.88
C LEU A 212 -13.43 10.76 -3.73
N TRP A 213 -13.70 9.52 -3.33
CA TRP A 213 -12.91 8.85 -2.28
C TRP A 213 -12.67 7.41 -2.65
N ALA A 214 -11.61 6.87 -2.11
CA ALA A 214 -11.21 5.50 -2.32
C ALA A 214 -11.36 4.71 -1.04
N LYS A 215 -11.70 3.43 -1.14
CA LYS A 215 -11.61 2.44 -0.07
C LYS A 215 -10.73 1.30 -0.54
N ARG A 216 -10.01 0.70 0.40
CA ARG A 216 -9.21 -0.50 0.14
C ARG A 216 -10.17 -1.70 0.16
N GLU A 217 -10.15 -2.49 -0.88
CA GLU A 217 -10.87 -3.76 -0.95
C GLU A 217 -9.87 -4.83 -1.41
N ASN A 218 -9.85 -5.97 -0.72
CA ASN A 218 -9.15 -7.23 -1.07
C ASN A 218 -8.18 -7.15 -2.25
N GLY A 219 -7.07 -6.41 -2.07
CA GLY A 219 -6.06 -6.31 -3.09
C GLY A 219 -6.25 -5.21 -4.14
N SER A 220 -7.31 -4.42 -4.04
CA SER A 220 -7.60 -3.33 -4.99
C SER A 220 -8.03 -2.05 -4.26
N VAL A 221 -8.17 -0.99 -5.03
CA VAL A 221 -8.72 0.29 -4.54
C VAL A 221 -10.01 0.55 -5.31
N LYS A 222 -11.12 0.57 -4.60
CA LYS A 222 -12.42 0.93 -5.18
C LYS A 222 -12.69 2.41 -4.97
N TRP A 223 -13.15 3.06 -6.03
CA TRP A 223 -13.47 4.47 -6.04
C TRP A 223 -14.95 4.72 -5.99
N PHE A 224 -15.31 5.71 -5.21
CA PHE A 224 -16.66 6.22 -5.03
C PHE A 224 -16.71 7.69 -5.41
N CYS A 225 -17.87 8.16 -5.81
CA CYS A 225 -18.11 9.55 -6.20
C CYS A 225 -19.48 10.01 -5.75
N GLY A 226 -19.54 11.16 -5.09
CA GLY A 226 -20.81 11.65 -4.59
C GLY A 226 -20.75 13.04 -3.95
N GLN A 227 -21.66 13.28 -3.02
CA GLN A 227 -21.66 14.48 -2.20
C GLN A 227 -20.37 14.55 -1.36
N PRO A 228 -20.00 15.75 -0.86
CA PRO A 228 -18.78 15.91 -0.07
C PRO A 228 -18.72 14.99 1.14
N VAL A 229 -17.60 14.30 1.26
CA VAL A 229 -17.25 13.45 2.40
C VAL A 229 -15.92 13.91 3.01
N LYS A 230 -15.68 13.53 4.26
CA LYS A 230 -14.41 13.73 4.96
C LYS A 230 -13.89 12.39 5.50
N ARG A 231 -12.58 12.24 5.53
CA ARG A 231 -11.88 11.17 6.25
C ARG A 231 -11.09 11.82 7.38
N THR A 232 -11.30 11.35 8.59
CA THR A 232 -10.68 11.95 9.78
C THR A 232 -9.24 11.52 9.96
N LYS A 233 -8.90 10.27 9.54
CA LYS A 233 -7.57 9.70 9.63
C LYS A 233 -7.13 9.13 8.29
N ASP A 234 -5.87 9.29 7.95
CA ASP A 234 -5.27 8.83 6.69
C ASP A 234 -4.99 7.31 6.65
N ASP A 235 -5.02 6.64 7.79
CA ASP A 235 -4.84 5.20 7.95
C ASP A 235 -6.14 4.39 7.87
N ASN A 236 -7.30 5.07 7.81
CA ASN A 236 -8.64 4.47 7.81
C ASN A 236 -9.31 4.61 6.42
N ASP A 237 -10.19 3.68 6.07
CA ASP A 237 -11.00 3.73 4.85
C ASP A 237 -12.38 4.34 5.06
N ALA A 238 -12.83 4.44 6.31
CA ALA A 238 -14.11 5.05 6.62
C ALA A 238 -14.13 6.53 6.25
N VAL A 239 -15.21 6.94 5.66
CA VAL A 239 -15.52 8.35 5.36
C VAL A 239 -16.89 8.71 5.91
N ASP A 240 -17.01 9.91 6.44
CA ASP A 240 -18.25 10.49 6.92
C ASP A 240 -18.76 11.54 5.93
N ALA A 241 -20.06 11.78 5.94
CA ALA A 241 -20.60 12.93 5.21
C ALA A 241 -19.95 14.22 5.74
N ASP A 242 -19.49 15.09 4.85
CA ASP A 242 -18.97 16.40 5.26
C ASP A 242 -20.15 17.34 5.53
N THR A 243 -20.51 17.45 6.81
CA THR A 243 -21.62 18.28 7.29
C THR A 243 -21.20 19.71 7.64
N ALA A 244 -19.92 20.05 7.49
CA ALA A 244 -19.40 21.36 7.90
C ALA A 244 -20.08 22.54 7.18
N ASP A 245 -20.61 22.31 5.98
CA ASP A 245 -21.34 23.34 5.22
C ASP A 245 -22.32 22.69 4.22
N ASP A 246 -23.52 22.38 4.69
CA ASP A 246 -24.56 21.76 3.86
C ASP A 246 -24.98 22.65 2.68
N THR A 247 -24.82 23.97 2.80
CA THR A 247 -25.13 24.90 1.70
C THR A 247 -24.17 24.76 0.52
N LYS A 248 -22.98 24.21 0.74
CA LYS A 248 -21.95 23.99 -0.30
C LYS A 248 -21.95 22.59 -0.90
N LYS A 249 -22.86 21.71 -0.51
CA LYS A 249 -23.02 20.40 -1.14
C LYS A 249 -23.72 20.54 -2.49
N ILE A 250 -23.19 19.83 -3.50
CA ILE A 250 -23.91 19.67 -4.75
C ILE A 250 -25.12 18.76 -4.52
N ASN A 251 -26.29 19.14 -5.05
CA ASN A 251 -27.46 18.28 -4.94
C ASN A 251 -27.29 17.06 -5.84
N THR A 252 -27.70 15.88 -5.36
CA THR A 252 -27.55 14.61 -6.08
C THR A 252 -28.25 14.59 -7.45
N LYS A 253 -29.33 15.38 -7.63
CA LYS A 253 -30.00 15.56 -8.93
C LYS A 253 -29.08 16.10 -10.02
N HIS A 254 -28.03 16.87 -9.63
CA HIS A 254 -27.05 17.46 -10.54
C HIS A 254 -25.80 16.57 -10.74
N LEU A 255 -25.72 15.45 -10.04
CA LEU A 255 -24.64 14.49 -10.21
C LEU A 255 -25.03 13.42 -11.25
N PRO A 256 -24.07 12.98 -12.09
CA PRO A 256 -24.27 11.80 -12.95
C PRO A 256 -24.70 10.58 -12.12
N SER A 257 -25.44 9.65 -12.72
CA SER A 257 -25.86 8.42 -12.04
C SER A 257 -24.70 7.61 -11.46
N THR A 258 -23.54 7.67 -12.12
CA THR A 258 -22.29 7.03 -11.69
C THR A 258 -21.56 7.78 -10.58
N CYS A 259 -22.09 8.89 -10.08
CA CYS A 259 -21.49 9.74 -9.05
C CYS A 259 -22.52 10.11 -7.97
N ARG A 260 -23.23 9.12 -7.43
CA ARG A 260 -24.26 9.30 -6.39
C ARG A 260 -24.04 8.38 -5.19
N ASP A 261 -22.79 7.95 -4.98
CA ASP A 261 -22.45 7.11 -3.85
C ASP A 261 -22.62 7.89 -2.53
N THR A 262 -23.04 7.18 -1.49
CA THR A 262 -23.13 7.70 -0.12
C THR A 262 -21.83 7.42 0.64
N SER A 263 -21.60 8.13 1.75
CA SER A 263 -20.43 7.88 2.62
C SER A 263 -20.39 6.45 3.15
N SER A 264 -21.54 5.79 3.29
CA SER A 264 -21.66 4.37 3.68
C SER A 264 -21.44 3.38 2.55
N ALA A 265 -21.28 3.83 1.30
CA ALA A 265 -21.03 2.91 0.18
C ALA A 265 -19.73 2.11 0.41
N GLY A 266 -19.81 0.78 0.22
CA GLY A 266 -18.68 -0.12 0.41
C GLY A 266 -18.38 -0.47 1.88
N THR A 267 -19.36 -0.37 2.79
CA THR A 267 -19.29 -0.94 4.15
C THR A 267 -19.85 -2.36 4.16
#